data_232300813d26bd764f12896e562e7193
#
_entry.id   232300813d26bd764f12896e562e7193
#
_cell.length_a   1.000
_cell.length_b   1.000
_cell.length_c   1.000
_cell.angle_alpha   90.00
_cell.angle_beta   90.00
_cell.angle_gamma   90.00
#
_symmetry.space_group_name_H-M   'P 1'
#
loop_
_entity.id
_entity.type
_entity.pdbx_description
1 polymer ?
#
loop_
_entity_poly.entity_id
_entity_poly.type
_entity_poly.pdbx_seq_one_letter_code
_entity_poly.pdbx_strand_id
1 'polypeptide(L)'
;MFNFLKRDNGKVISINGIDSLLGKINLIDVREIYEYRNGSLKTARNIPMGNLLNNPDRYLKEEDEYYLMCQTGSRSSLACRRLTKEGFNVINVRGGIGAYKGAKRK
;
A
#
# COMPACT_ATOMS: atom_id res chain seq x y z
N MET A 1 -12.98 18.63 8.82
CA MET A 1 -12.80 17.98 8.73
C MET A 1 -12.69 17.46 8.85
N PHE A 2 -12.33 17.17 8.66
CA PHE A 2 -12.04 16.43 8.72
C PHE A 2 -11.74 15.83 9.17
N ASN A 3 -11.77 15.64 9.56
CA ASN A 3 -11.18 14.98 9.93
C ASN A 3 -11.14 13.75 10.20
N PHE A 4 -11.49 13.00 10.24
CA PHE A 4 -11.59 11.68 10.41
C PHE A 4 -10.74 10.99 9.44
N LEU A 5 -10.59 11.54 8.46
CA LEU A 5 -9.70 11.09 7.48
C LEU A 5 -8.32 11.02 7.98
N LYS A 6 -8.10 11.65 9.05
CA LYS A 6 -6.76 11.76 9.56
C LYS A 6 -6.21 10.49 10.11
N ARG A 7 -6.99 9.44 10.17
CA ARG A 7 -6.47 8.20 10.67
C ARG A 7 -5.30 7.72 9.88
N ASP A 8 -5.32 7.93 8.56
CA ASP A 8 -4.23 7.54 7.70
C ASP A 8 -3.55 8.77 7.18
N ASN A 9 -3.56 9.86 7.97
CA ASN A 9 -3.11 11.14 7.50
C ASN A 9 -3.93 11.59 6.33
N GLY A 10 -5.07 11.01 6.14
CA GLY A 10 -5.95 11.35 5.06
C GLY A 10 -5.44 10.93 3.71
N LYS A 11 -4.33 10.19 3.64
CA LYS A 11 -3.78 9.78 2.36
C LYS A 11 -4.27 8.40 1.98
N VAL A 12 -5.31 8.39 1.18
CA VAL A 12 -5.98 7.16 0.76
C VAL A 12 -6.41 7.30 -0.68
N ILE A 13 -6.25 6.26 -1.48
CA ILE A 13 -6.87 6.20 -2.79
C ILE A 13 -7.59 4.87 -2.92
N SER A 14 -8.57 4.82 -3.82
CA SER A 14 -9.28 3.56 -4.09
C SER A 14 -8.44 2.67 -4.99
N ILE A 15 -8.49 1.36 -4.74
CA ILE A 15 -7.80 0.40 -5.61
C ILE A 15 -8.26 0.53 -7.06
N ASN A 16 -9.52 0.94 -7.28
CA ASN A 16 -10.03 1.06 -8.65
C ASN A 16 -9.66 2.38 -9.33
N GLY A 17 -8.91 3.23 -8.63
CA GLY A 17 -8.30 4.40 -9.24
C GLY A 17 -6.83 4.22 -9.54
N ILE A 18 -6.30 2.99 -9.35
CA ILE A 18 -4.85 2.77 -9.39
C ILE A 18 -4.27 2.62 -10.79
N ASP A 19 -5.08 2.20 -11.76
CA ASP A 19 -4.57 1.80 -13.07
C ASP A 19 -3.74 2.87 -13.76
N SER A 20 -4.17 4.11 -13.70
CA SER A 20 -3.44 5.20 -14.36
C SER A 20 -2.11 5.52 -13.68
N LEU A 21 -1.90 5.02 -12.47
CA LEU A 21 -0.69 5.27 -11.70
C LEU A 21 0.32 4.15 -11.80
N LEU A 22 -0.08 2.97 -12.25
CA LEU A 22 0.83 1.82 -12.31
C LEU A 22 2.02 2.12 -13.22
N GLY A 23 3.19 1.82 -12.71
CA GLY A 23 4.43 2.15 -13.41
C GLY A 23 4.96 3.54 -13.11
N LYS A 24 4.15 4.39 -12.46
CA LYS A 24 4.55 5.76 -12.12
C LYS A 24 4.72 5.96 -10.61
N ILE A 25 4.34 4.98 -9.83
CA ILE A 25 4.40 5.07 -8.37
C ILE A 25 5.13 3.87 -7.79
N ASN A 26 5.52 4.00 -6.54
CA ASN A 26 6.10 2.89 -5.78
C ASN A 26 4.94 2.14 -5.13
N LEU A 27 4.51 1.05 -5.74
CA LEU A 27 3.40 0.26 -5.21
C LEU A 27 3.95 -0.96 -4.49
N ILE A 28 3.56 -1.12 -3.23
CA ILE A 28 4.02 -2.22 -2.39
C ILE A 28 2.84 -3.06 -1.96
N ASP A 29 2.90 -4.36 -2.24
CA ASP A 29 1.93 -5.33 -1.77
C ASP A 29 2.46 -5.86 -0.44
N VAL A 30 1.77 -5.53 0.67
CA VAL A 30 2.24 -5.89 2.00
C VAL A 30 1.68 -7.23 2.48
N ARG A 31 1.05 -8.00 1.59
CA ARG A 31 0.54 -9.33 1.92
C ARG A 31 1.70 -10.31 2.06
N GLU A 32 1.39 -11.53 2.51
CA GLU A 32 2.38 -12.58 2.58
C GLU A 32 2.79 -12.99 1.17
N ILE A 33 3.97 -13.58 1.05
CA ILE A 33 4.51 -13.90 -0.26
C ILE A 33 3.63 -14.89 -1.02
N TYR A 34 3.00 -15.84 -0.32
CA TYR A 34 2.13 -16.79 -1.01
C TYR A 34 0.88 -16.13 -1.57
N GLU A 35 0.38 -15.08 -0.90
CA GLU A 35 -0.75 -14.31 -1.43
C GLU A 35 -0.32 -13.57 -2.69
N TYR A 36 0.84 -12.93 -2.64
CA TYR A 36 1.38 -12.19 -3.76
C TYR A 36 1.61 -13.11 -4.98
N ARG A 37 2.12 -14.30 -4.75
CA ARG A 37 2.39 -15.24 -5.83
C ARG A 37 1.12 -15.77 -6.48
N ASN A 38 0.01 -15.75 -5.78
CA ASN A 38 -1.28 -16.14 -6.34
C ASN A 38 -1.92 -15.04 -7.17
N GLY A 39 -1.29 -13.90 -7.29
CA GLY A 39 -1.78 -12.80 -8.11
C GLY A 39 -1.66 -11.48 -7.39
N SER A 40 -1.24 -10.47 -8.10
CA SER A 40 -1.09 -9.12 -7.57
C SER A 40 -1.35 -8.15 -8.71
N LEU A 41 -0.96 -6.91 -8.57
CA LEU A 41 -1.05 -5.92 -9.63
C LEU A 41 0.28 -5.78 -10.33
N LYS A 42 0.24 -5.46 -11.60
CA LYS A 42 1.46 -5.18 -12.36
C LYS A 42 2.25 -4.09 -11.65
N THR A 43 3.56 -4.23 -11.65
CA THR A 43 4.53 -3.33 -11.03
C THR A 43 4.58 -3.35 -9.51
N ALA A 44 3.66 -4.07 -8.82
CA ALA A 44 3.71 -4.14 -7.37
C ALA A 44 4.91 -4.97 -6.91
N ARG A 45 5.61 -4.47 -5.87
CA ARG A 45 6.66 -5.21 -5.18
C ARG A 45 6.05 -5.84 -3.94
N ASN A 46 6.49 -7.03 -3.61
CA ASN A 46 6.01 -7.66 -2.38
C ASN A 46 6.99 -7.44 -1.23
N ILE A 47 6.52 -6.79 -0.20
CA ILE A 47 7.26 -6.66 1.06
C ILE A 47 6.26 -7.00 2.14
N PRO A 48 6.28 -8.21 2.69
CA PRO A 48 5.32 -8.60 3.72
C PRO A 48 5.31 -7.61 4.87
N MET A 49 4.13 -7.35 5.42
CA MET A 49 3.96 -6.32 6.43
C MET A 49 4.91 -6.47 7.61
N GLY A 50 5.12 -7.70 8.06
CA GLY A 50 6.02 -7.93 9.18
C GLY A 50 7.45 -7.49 8.88
N ASN A 51 7.92 -7.79 7.68
CA ASN A 51 9.28 -7.38 7.28
C ASN A 51 9.36 -5.86 7.18
N LEU A 52 8.34 -5.25 6.57
CA LEU A 52 8.33 -3.81 6.37
C LEU A 52 8.32 -3.05 7.70
N LEU A 53 7.46 -3.47 8.64
CA LEU A 53 7.32 -2.77 9.91
C LEU A 53 8.49 -3.03 10.85
N ASN A 54 9.13 -4.19 10.74
CA ASN A 54 10.27 -4.49 11.59
C ASN A 54 11.51 -3.71 11.20
N ASN A 55 11.64 -3.36 9.93
CA ASN A 55 12.83 -2.65 9.47
C ASN A 55 12.51 -1.75 8.28
N PRO A 56 11.71 -0.69 8.52
CA PRO A 56 11.26 0.15 7.40
C PRO A 56 12.39 0.84 6.67
N ASP A 57 13.46 1.23 7.35
CA ASP A 57 14.57 1.91 6.70
C ASP A 57 15.24 1.06 5.63
N ARG A 58 15.08 -0.25 5.71
CA ARG A 58 15.66 -1.14 4.73
C ARG A 58 14.94 -1.02 3.38
N TYR A 59 13.65 -0.66 3.42
CA TYR A 59 12.81 -0.69 2.23
C TYR A 59 12.34 0.68 1.77
N LEU A 60 12.27 1.66 2.68
CA LEU A 60 11.68 2.96 2.40
C LEU A 60 12.64 4.08 2.70
N LYS A 61 12.51 5.16 1.92
CA LYS A 61 13.22 6.41 2.17
C LYS A 61 12.19 7.46 2.54
N GLU A 62 12.51 8.31 3.52
CA GLU A 62 11.57 9.32 3.99
C GLU A 62 11.20 10.35 2.93
N GLU A 63 12.09 10.59 1.98
CA GLU A 63 11.84 11.57 0.93
C GLU A 63 10.98 11.04 -0.21
N ASP A 64 10.75 9.73 -0.27
CA ASP A 64 9.96 9.12 -1.34
C ASP A 64 8.55 8.79 -0.87
N GLU A 65 7.65 8.63 -1.82
CA GLU A 65 6.25 8.31 -1.53
C GLU A 65 5.96 6.88 -1.95
N TYR A 66 5.18 6.18 -1.12
CA TYR A 66 4.88 4.76 -1.37
C TYR A 66 3.39 4.51 -1.20
N TYR A 67 2.84 3.65 -2.06
CA TYR A 67 1.45 3.23 -1.97
C TYR A 67 1.44 1.80 -1.45
N LEU A 68 0.70 1.56 -0.38
CA LEU A 68 0.64 0.25 0.26
C LEU A 68 -0.70 -0.41 0.01
N MET A 69 -0.67 -1.67 -0.43
CA MET A 69 -1.84 -2.43 -0.81
C MET A 69 -1.85 -3.77 -0.08
N CYS A 70 -3.04 -4.25 0.27
CA CYS A 70 -3.19 -5.60 0.78
C CYS A 70 -4.45 -6.24 0.19
N GLN A 71 -5.02 -7.24 0.83
CA GLN A 71 -6.19 -7.94 0.29
C GLN A 71 -7.45 -7.09 0.37
N THR A 72 -7.71 -6.47 1.53
CA THR A 72 -8.94 -5.71 1.76
C THR A 72 -8.70 -4.23 2.06
N GLY A 73 -7.46 -3.85 2.29
CA GLY A 73 -7.13 -2.50 2.71
C GLY A 73 -6.87 -2.35 4.19
N SER A 74 -7.16 -3.37 5.02
CA SER A 74 -7.02 -3.21 6.46
C SER A 74 -5.58 -3.36 6.95
N ARG A 75 -4.83 -4.34 6.46
CA ARG A 75 -3.42 -4.49 6.84
C ARG A 75 -2.62 -3.27 6.36
N SER A 76 -2.89 -2.83 5.13
CA SER A 76 -2.16 -1.68 4.59
C SER A 76 -2.52 -0.40 5.31
N SER A 77 -3.76 -0.24 5.75
CA SER A 77 -4.16 0.92 6.55
C SER A 77 -3.40 0.96 7.88
N LEU A 78 -3.30 -0.19 8.54
CA LEU A 78 -2.57 -0.27 9.80
C LEU A 78 -1.09 0.05 9.60
N ALA A 79 -0.50 -0.49 8.53
CA ALA A 79 0.91 -0.22 8.21
C ALA A 79 1.12 1.26 7.92
N CYS A 80 0.19 1.89 7.19
CA CYS A 80 0.31 3.31 6.87
C CYS A 80 0.27 4.17 8.13
N ARG A 81 -0.62 3.85 9.07
CA ARG A 81 -0.69 4.62 10.30
C ARG A 81 0.63 4.54 11.06
N ARG A 82 1.18 3.34 11.15
CA ARG A 82 2.42 3.12 11.86
C ARG A 82 3.60 3.83 11.19
N LEU A 83 3.72 3.65 9.88
CA LEU A 83 4.84 4.23 9.12
C LEU A 83 4.77 5.74 9.05
N THR A 84 3.56 6.31 8.99
CA THR A 84 3.41 7.76 9.01
C THR A 84 3.94 8.35 10.31
N LYS A 85 3.68 7.69 11.43
CA LYS A 85 4.19 8.15 12.72
C LYS A 85 5.72 8.08 12.77
N GLU A 86 6.31 7.22 11.98
CA GLU A 86 7.76 7.05 11.93
C GLU A 86 8.42 7.94 10.88
N GLY A 87 7.66 8.80 10.22
CA GLY A 87 8.21 9.80 9.31
C GLY A 87 8.16 9.44 7.84
N PHE A 88 7.56 8.32 7.48
CA PHE A 88 7.49 7.90 6.08
C PHE A 88 6.23 8.42 5.39
N ASN A 89 6.33 8.65 4.09
CA ASN A 89 5.24 9.18 3.30
C ASN A 89 4.56 8.02 2.57
N VAL A 90 3.45 7.56 3.13
CA VAL A 90 2.75 6.38 2.63
C VAL A 90 1.27 6.67 2.42
N ILE A 91 0.69 6.00 1.44
CA ILE A 91 -0.71 6.17 1.05
C ILE A 91 -1.36 4.81 1.05
N ASN A 92 -2.52 4.68 1.70
CA ASN A 92 -3.24 3.41 1.71
C ASN A 92 -4.05 3.25 0.43
N VAL A 93 -3.98 2.07 -0.17
CA VAL A 93 -4.81 1.73 -1.33
C VAL A 93 -6.03 1.00 -0.79
N ARG A 94 -7.14 1.75 -0.63
CA ARG A 94 -8.37 1.26 -0.03
C ARG A 94 -9.06 0.23 -0.93
N GLY A 95 -9.61 -0.80 -0.31
CA GLY A 95 -10.31 -1.87 -1.01
C GLY A 95 -9.42 -3.04 -1.33
N GLY A 96 -8.14 -2.78 -1.54
CA GLY A 96 -7.18 -3.83 -1.79
C GLY A 96 -7.44 -4.61 -3.06
N ILE A 97 -6.63 -5.65 -3.27
CA ILE A 97 -6.73 -6.41 -4.49
C ILE A 97 -8.05 -7.18 -4.58
N GLY A 98 -8.67 -7.46 -3.43
CA GLY A 98 -9.97 -8.15 -3.43
C GLY A 98 -11.08 -7.36 -4.08
N ALA A 99 -11.01 -6.03 -4.06
CA ALA A 99 -12.02 -5.18 -4.67
C ALA A 99 -11.64 -4.69 -6.06
N TYR A 100 -10.46 -5.09 -6.55
CA TYR A 100 -9.95 -4.60 -7.82
C TYR A 100 -10.73 -5.17 -9.00
N LYS A 101 -11.17 -4.31 -9.88
CA LYS A 101 -11.97 -4.69 -11.05
C LYS A 101 -11.28 -4.40 -12.37
N GLY A 102 -10.05 -3.92 -12.33
CA GLY A 102 -9.34 -3.57 -13.54
C GLY A 102 -8.68 -4.76 -14.21
N ALA A 103 -7.85 -4.48 -15.21
CA ALA A 103 -7.23 -5.51 -16.04
C ALA A 103 -5.72 -5.60 -15.87
N LYS A 104 -5.16 -4.98 -14.85
CA LYS A 104 -3.70 -4.89 -14.69
C LYS A 104 -3.14 -5.89 -13.67
N ARG A 105 -3.74 -7.05 -13.56
CA ARG A 105 -3.20 -8.10 -12.70
C ARG A 105 -2.01 -8.78 -13.34
N LYS A 106 -1.14 -9.30 -12.50
CA LYS A 106 -0.05 -10.13 -12.96
C LYS A 106 -0.11 -11.52 -12.36
#